data_df683c8f090e7beb9aadc09b15f09939
#
_entry.id   df683c8f090e7beb9aadc09b15f09939
#
_cell.length_a   1.000
_cell.length_b   1.000
_cell.length_c   1.000
_cell.angle_alpha   90.00
_cell.angle_beta   90.00
_cell.angle_gamma   90.00
#
_symmetry.space_group_name_H-M   'P 1'
#
loop_
_entity.id
_entity.type
_entity.pdbx_description
1 polymer ?
#
loop_
_entity_poly.entity_id
_entity_poly.type
_entity_poly.pdbx_seq_one_letter_code
_entity_poly.pdbx_strand_id
1 'polypeptide(L)'
;AARKALSPALRDLAPGKINEDVVVPVSRIPALVAGVQALARTHALPIVCFGHAGNGNLHVNLMYDPADAAQRIRAEAAMAEVFALTLSLGGTLSGEHGIGLAKRAFMPQAIDAPTLAVMRQLKAVFDPDGLLNPGKLLP
;
A
#
# COMPACT_ATOMS: atom_id res chain seq x y z
N ALA A 1 3.18 25.66 -0.18
CA ALA A 1 2.15 25.56 -1.22
C ALA A 1 2.29 24.27 -2.04
N ALA A 2 3.48 23.92 -2.59
CA ALA A 2 3.67 22.75 -3.47
C ALA A 2 3.24 21.40 -2.86
N ARG A 3 3.61 21.09 -1.61
CA ARG A 3 3.25 19.82 -0.95
C ARG A 3 1.75 19.54 -0.96
N LYS A 4 0.91 20.56 -0.72
CA LYS A 4 -0.56 20.39 -0.70
C LYS A 4 -1.16 20.19 -2.09
N ALA A 5 -0.45 20.57 -3.15
CA ALA A 5 -0.91 20.46 -4.53
C ALA A 5 -0.57 19.11 -5.18
N LEU A 6 0.36 18.32 -4.61
CA LEU A 6 0.83 17.07 -5.22
C LEU A 6 -0.31 16.06 -5.44
N SER A 7 -1.07 15.73 -4.40
CA SER A 7 -2.12 14.73 -4.52
C SER A 7 -3.28 15.16 -5.44
N PRO A 8 -3.78 16.42 -5.38
CA PRO A 8 -4.75 16.93 -6.37
C PRO A 8 -4.24 16.88 -7.81
N ALA A 9 -2.97 17.26 -8.06
CA ALA A 9 -2.38 17.27 -9.40
C ALA A 9 -2.31 15.90 -10.07
N LEU A 10 -2.36 14.81 -9.29
CA LEU A 10 -2.39 13.45 -9.86
C LEU A 10 -3.65 13.19 -10.70
N ARG A 11 -4.73 13.91 -10.47
CA ARG A 11 -5.97 13.79 -11.27
C ARG A 11 -5.79 14.17 -12.73
N ASP A 12 -4.75 14.95 -13.04
CA ASP A 12 -4.40 15.33 -14.41
C ASP A 12 -3.78 14.15 -15.17
N LEU A 13 -3.30 13.11 -14.46
CA LEU A 13 -2.73 11.90 -15.06
C LEU A 13 -3.80 10.84 -15.35
N ALA A 14 -4.76 10.65 -14.45
CA ALA A 14 -5.89 9.73 -14.63
C ALA A 14 -6.97 10.02 -13.58
N PRO A 15 -8.26 9.70 -13.87
CA PRO A 15 -9.37 9.96 -12.95
C PRO A 15 -9.37 9.03 -11.72
N GLY A 16 -8.84 7.83 -11.83
CA GLY A 16 -8.74 6.83 -10.76
C GLY A 16 -7.35 6.77 -10.13
N LYS A 17 -7.32 6.46 -8.85
CA LYS A 17 -6.09 6.34 -8.07
C LYS A 17 -6.22 5.27 -6.99
N ILE A 18 -5.28 4.32 -6.95
CA ILE A 18 -4.96 3.52 -5.77
C ILE A 18 -3.81 4.22 -5.07
N ASN A 19 -4.00 4.60 -3.81
CA ASN A 19 -2.98 5.29 -3.02
C ASN A 19 -2.61 4.45 -1.82
N GLU A 20 -1.41 3.88 -1.86
CA GLU A 20 -0.87 3.08 -0.78
C GLU A 20 0.34 3.77 -0.15
N ASP A 21 0.41 3.71 1.17
CA ASP A 21 1.59 4.12 1.91
C ASP A 21 2.38 2.87 2.32
N VAL A 22 3.65 2.88 2.02
CA VAL A 22 4.58 1.82 2.38
C VAL A 22 5.80 2.41 3.05
N VAL A 23 6.46 1.63 3.90
CA VAL A 23 7.70 2.06 4.56
C VAL A 23 8.80 1.07 4.24
N VAL A 24 9.97 1.59 3.94
CA VAL A 24 11.22 0.82 3.85
C VAL A 24 12.29 1.50 4.71
N PRO A 25 13.36 0.80 5.11
CA PRO A 25 14.53 1.46 5.67
C PRO A 25 14.97 2.62 4.75
N VAL A 26 15.32 3.78 5.32
CA VAL A 26 15.64 4.99 4.55
C VAL A 26 16.66 4.73 3.44
N SER A 27 17.67 3.89 3.74
CA SER A 27 18.69 3.46 2.76
C SER A 27 18.14 2.65 1.58
N ARG A 28 16.92 2.12 1.69
CA ARG A 28 16.25 1.33 0.65
C ARG A 28 15.28 2.14 -0.22
N ILE A 29 15.04 3.40 0.11
CA ILE A 29 14.17 4.29 -0.69
C ILE A 29 14.56 4.30 -2.18
N PRO A 30 15.86 4.46 -2.56
CA PRO A 30 16.23 4.45 -3.98
C PRO A 30 15.87 3.12 -4.68
N ALA A 31 16.05 1.98 -4.00
CA ALA A 31 15.70 0.67 -4.54
C ALA A 31 14.18 0.52 -4.71
N LEU A 32 13.40 0.97 -3.73
CA LEU A 32 11.93 0.97 -3.83
C LEU A 32 11.46 1.82 -5.02
N VAL A 33 11.97 3.06 -5.16
CA VAL A 33 11.60 3.96 -6.26
C VAL A 33 11.95 3.35 -7.61
N ALA A 34 13.16 2.79 -7.77
CA ALA A 34 13.57 2.12 -9.00
C ALA A 34 12.68 0.92 -9.34
N GLY A 35 12.34 0.11 -8.35
CA GLY A 35 11.42 -1.03 -8.53
C GLY A 35 10.01 -0.59 -8.93
N VAL A 36 9.46 0.43 -8.26
CA VAL A 36 8.15 1.00 -8.61
C VAL A 36 8.14 1.57 -10.04
N GLN A 37 9.22 2.21 -10.48
CA GLN A 37 9.36 2.66 -11.87
C GLN A 37 9.41 1.48 -12.87
N ALA A 38 10.02 0.36 -12.49
CA ALA A 38 9.98 -0.85 -13.30
C ALA A 38 8.55 -1.41 -13.40
N LEU A 39 7.82 -1.50 -12.28
CA LEU A 39 6.42 -1.92 -12.24
C LEU A 39 5.52 -1.01 -13.10
N ALA A 40 5.74 0.31 -13.07
CA ALA A 40 5.01 1.25 -13.92
C ALA A 40 5.15 0.91 -15.42
N ARG A 41 6.35 0.53 -15.85
CA ARG A 41 6.59 0.10 -17.24
C ARG A 41 5.95 -1.26 -17.53
N THR A 42 6.11 -2.24 -16.64
CA THR A 42 5.56 -3.60 -16.80
C THR A 42 4.04 -3.59 -16.94
N HIS A 43 3.38 -2.81 -16.09
CA HIS A 43 1.91 -2.72 -16.07
C HIS A 43 1.35 -1.66 -17.03
N ALA A 44 2.21 -0.89 -17.70
CA ALA A 44 1.82 0.23 -18.56
C ALA A 44 0.82 1.19 -17.86
N LEU A 45 1.17 1.60 -16.63
CA LEU A 45 0.39 2.53 -15.81
C LEU A 45 1.30 3.62 -15.24
N PRO A 46 0.84 4.87 -15.15
CA PRO A 46 1.57 5.88 -14.40
C PRO A 46 1.55 5.53 -12.90
N ILE A 47 2.73 5.41 -12.30
CA ILE A 47 2.88 5.24 -10.85
C ILE A 47 3.75 6.39 -10.32
N VAL A 48 3.21 7.15 -9.38
CA VAL A 48 3.86 8.34 -8.83
C VAL A 48 4.13 8.15 -7.35
N CYS A 49 5.39 8.37 -6.94
CA CYS A 49 5.81 8.28 -5.56
C CYS A 49 6.15 9.66 -4.99
N PHE A 50 5.67 9.94 -3.78
CA PHE A 50 6.11 11.04 -2.93
C PHE A 50 5.88 10.63 -1.47
N GLY A 51 6.49 11.32 -0.52
CA GLY A 51 6.29 10.93 0.88
C GLY A 51 7.23 11.59 1.86
N HIS A 52 7.46 10.90 2.95
CA HIS A 52 8.25 11.35 4.10
C HIS A 52 9.60 10.63 4.12
N ALA A 53 10.53 11.06 3.25
CA ALA A 53 11.81 10.37 3.05
C ALA A 53 12.64 10.20 4.32
N GLY A 54 12.48 11.12 5.30
CA GLY A 54 13.23 11.06 6.57
C GLY A 54 12.91 9.85 7.45
N ASN A 55 11.74 9.23 7.29
CA ASN A 55 11.34 8.03 8.02
C ASN A 55 11.02 6.82 7.11
N GLY A 56 11.35 6.93 5.82
CA GLY A 56 11.18 5.82 4.87
C GLY A 56 9.75 5.64 4.34
N ASN A 57 8.80 6.50 4.71
CA ASN A 57 7.40 6.39 4.29
C ASN A 57 7.19 7.01 2.91
N LEU A 58 6.70 6.22 1.96
CA LEU A 58 6.36 6.64 0.61
C LEU A 58 4.89 6.32 0.30
N HIS A 59 4.21 7.33 -0.24
CA HIS A 59 2.90 7.17 -0.87
C HIS A 59 3.11 6.76 -2.32
N VAL A 60 2.68 5.56 -2.67
CA VAL A 60 2.73 5.00 -4.01
C VAL A 60 1.34 5.15 -4.63
N ASN A 61 1.23 5.98 -5.65
CA ASN A 61 -0.03 6.30 -6.31
C ASN A 61 -0.07 5.64 -7.68
N LEU A 62 -0.89 4.60 -7.82
CA LEU A 62 -1.13 3.90 -9.09
C LEU A 62 -2.31 4.58 -9.77
N MET A 63 -2.04 5.19 -10.93
CA MET A 63 -3.03 5.98 -11.66
C MET A 63 -3.65 5.13 -12.77
N TYR A 64 -4.99 5.16 -12.90
CA TYR A 64 -5.70 4.36 -13.90
C TYR A 64 -7.05 4.98 -14.25
N ASP A 65 -7.66 4.56 -15.35
CA ASP A 65 -9.04 4.89 -15.69
C ASP A 65 -9.99 3.84 -15.10
N PRO A 66 -10.87 4.18 -14.14
CA PRO A 66 -11.84 3.25 -13.57
C PRO A 66 -12.84 2.69 -14.59
N ALA A 67 -13.06 3.38 -15.71
CA ALA A 67 -13.91 2.90 -16.80
C ALA A 67 -13.23 1.81 -17.66
N ASP A 68 -11.90 1.72 -17.61
CA ASP A 68 -11.12 0.66 -18.26
C ASP A 68 -10.88 -0.50 -17.28
N ALA A 69 -11.66 -1.58 -17.42
CA ALA A 69 -11.54 -2.76 -16.58
C ALA A 69 -10.14 -3.41 -16.66
N ALA A 70 -9.48 -3.35 -17.81
CA ALA A 70 -8.14 -3.90 -17.99
C ALA A 70 -7.09 -3.06 -17.23
N GLN A 71 -7.21 -1.74 -17.22
CA GLN A 71 -6.34 -0.90 -16.40
C GLN A 71 -6.55 -1.15 -14.91
N ARG A 72 -7.80 -1.32 -14.45
CA ARG A 72 -8.08 -1.65 -13.06
C ARG A 72 -7.42 -2.95 -12.62
N ILE A 73 -7.55 -4.01 -13.42
CA ILE A 73 -6.90 -5.30 -13.14
C ILE A 73 -5.38 -5.14 -13.05
N ARG A 74 -4.77 -4.39 -13.99
CA ARG A 74 -3.33 -4.12 -13.95
C ARG A 74 -2.91 -3.31 -12.74
N ALA A 75 -3.73 -2.34 -12.31
CA ALA A 75 -3.44 -1.52 -11.12
C ALA A 75 -3.51 -2.35 -9.83
N GLU A 76 -4.49 -3.26 -9.70
CA GLU A 76 -4.61 -4.19 -8.58
C GLU A 76 -3.42 -5.17 -8.55
N ALA A 77 -3.00 -5.70 -9.70
CA ALA A 77 -1.82 -6.55 -9.80
C ALA A 77 -0.54 -5.79 -9.43
N ALA A 78 -0.34 -4.60 -9.98
CA ALA A 78 0.80 -3.75 -9.67
C ALA A 78 0.87 -3.38 -8.17
N MET A 79 -0.28 -3.13 -7.52
CA MET A 79 -0.36 -2.89 -6.08
C MET A 79 0.18 -4.08 -5.28
N ALA A 80 -0.22 -5.32 -5.64
CA ALA A 80 0.27 -6.52 -4.98
C ALA A 80 1.80 -6.67 -5.12
N GLU A 81 2.34 -6.36 -6.31
CA GLU A 81 3.78 -6.39 -6.55
C GLU A 81 4.52 -5.26 -5.82
N VAL A 82 3.94 -4.08 -5.63
CA VAL A 82 4.50 -3.01 -4.78
C VAL A 82 4.64 -3.50 -3.34
N PHE A 83 3.62 -4.20 -2.80
CA PHE A 83 3.71 -4.76 -1.45
C PHE A 83 4.79 -5.84 -1.35
N ALA A 84 4.85 -6.77 -2.31
CA ALA A 84 5.90 -7.80 -2.34
C ALA A 84 7.30 -7.18 -2.43
N LEU A 85 7.51 -6.18 -3.28
CA LEU A 85 8.76 -5.43 -3.39
C LEU A 85 9.11 -4.75 -2.05
N THR A 86 8.14 -4.08 -1.42
CA THR A 86 8.34 -3.40 -0.14
C THR A 86 8.83 -4.38 0.93
N LEU A 87 8.16 -5.53 1.07
CA LEU A 87 8.53 -6.56 2.03
C LEU A 87 9.91 -7.15 1.72
N SER A 88 10.25 -7.37 0.46
CA SER A 88 11.58 -7.87 0.05
C SER A 88 12.72 -6.91 0.40
N LEU A 89 12.41 -5.62 0.54
CA LEU A 89 13.36 -4.59 0.96
C LEU A 89 13.43 -4.42 2.49
N GLY A 90 12.76 -5.29 3.26
CA GLY A 90 12.68 -5.21 4.72
C GLY A 90 11.73 -4.12 5.21
N GLY A 91 10.74 -3.78 4.41
CA GLY A 91 9.74 -2.76 4.70
C GLY A 91 8.46 -3.30 5.34
N THR A 92 7.45 -2.42 5.45
CA THR A 92 6.12 -2.71 5.99
C THR A 92 5.03 -2.23 5.05
N LEU A 93 3.84 -2.87 5.13
CA LEU A 93 2.69 -2.57 4.27
C LEU A 93 2.05 -1.20 4.54
N SER A 94 2.29 -0.60 5.71
CA SER A 94 1.73 0.70 6.05
C SER A 94 2.67 1.50 6.94
N GLY A 95 2.76 2.80 6.68
CA GLY A 95 3.44 3.75 7.53
C GLY A 95 2.46 4.53 8.43
N GLU A 96 1.38 5.03 7.85
CA GLU A 96 0.44 5.90 8.57
C GLU A 96 -1.05 5.63 8.25
N HIS A 97 -1.38 5.01 7.10
CA HIS A 97 -2.78 4.78 6.69
C HIS A 97 -3.44 3.59 7.41
N GLY A 98 -2.65 2.67 7.94
CA GLY A 98 -3.15 1.42 8.52
C GLY A 98 -3.52 0.37 7.46
N ILE A 99 -4.06 -0.73 7.92
CA ILE A 99 -4.37 -1.91 7.08
C ILE A 99 -5.80 -1.85 6.52
N GLY A 100 -6.77 -1.62 7.38
CA GLY A 100 -8.19 -1.54 6.99
C GLY A 100 -8.69 -2.78 6.26
N LEU A 101 -9.36 -2.53 5.13
CA LEU A 101 -9.83 -3.57 4.19
C LEU A 101 -8.81 -3.80 3.05
N ALA A 102 -8.20 -2.74 2.54
CA ALA A 102 -7.39 -2.78 1.33
C ALA A 102 -6.16 -3.67 1.48
N LYS A 103 -5.48 -3.62 2.62
CA LYS A 103 -4.24 -4.36 2.88
C LYS A 103 -4.44 -5.66 3.65
N ARG A 104 -5.67 -5.96 4.09
CA ARG A 104 -5.97 -7.14 4.93
C ARG A 104 -5.50 -8.45 4.30
N ALA A 105 -5.74 -8.64 3.02
CA ALA A 105 -5.33 -9.86 2.31
C ALA A 105 -3.81 -10.06 2.23
N PHE A 106 -3.03 -8.99 2.41
CA PHE A 106 -1.57 -9.02 2.37
C PHE A 106 -0.92 -9.21 3.75
N MET A 107 -1.69 -9.14 4.83
CA MET A 107 -1.18 -9.32 6.20
C MET A 107 -0.40 -10.62 6.41
N PRO A 108 -0.83 -11.80 5.86
CA PRO A 108 -0.06 -13.04 6.02
C PRO A 108 1.31 -13.04 5.34
N GLN A 109 1.56 -12.11 4.42
CA GLN A 109 2.87 -11.94 3.79
C GLN A 109 3.81 -11.08 4.64
N ALA A 110 3.25 -10.19 5.47
CA ALA A 110 3.99 -9.23 6.29
C ALA A 110 4.18 -9.67 7.73
N ILE A 111 3.26 -10.47 8.26
CA ILE A 111 3.19 -10.88 9.67
C ILE A 111 3.06 -12.40 9.72
N ASP A 112 3.90 -13.03 10.54
CA ASP A 112 3.89 -14.48 10.71
C ASP A 112 2.59 -15.00 11.39
N ALA A 113 2.31 -16.28 11.18
CA ALA A 113 1.08 -16.89 11.69
C ALA A 113 0.97 -16.85 13.24
N PRO A 114 2.03 -17.07 14.03
CA PRO A 114 1.98 -16.91 15.48
C PRO A 114 1.62 -15.50 15.91
N THR A 115 2.22 -14.48 15.30
CA THR A 115 1.92 -13.07 15.61
C THR A 115 0.48 -12.72 15.24
N LEU A 116 -0.01 -13.16 14.07
CA LEU A 116 -1.41 -12.98 13.69
C LEU A 116 -2.37 -13.67 14.67
N ALA A 117 -2.01 -14.84 15.20
CA ALA A 117 -2.81 -15.52 16.21
C ALA A 117 -2.91 -14.71 17.51
N VAL A 118 -1.81 -14.14 17.99
CA VAL A 118 -1.79 -13.26 19.17
C VAL A 118 -2.64 -12.01 18.90
N MET A 119 -2.54 -11.39 17.74
CA MET A 119 -3.35 -10.23 17.38
C MET A 119 -4.86 -10.57 17.42
N ARG A 120 -5.27 -11.76 16.94
CA ARG A 120 -6.68 -12.22 17.04
C ARG A 120 -7.12 -12.43 18.50
N GLN A 121 -6.25 -13.02 19.34
CA GLN A 121 -6.54 -13.20 20.76
C GLN A 121 -6.73 -11.86 21.46
N LEU A 122 -5.85 -10.88 21.23
CA LEU A 122 -5.99 -9.52 21.77
C LEU A 122 -7.30 -8.86 21.30
N LYS A 123 -7.63 -8.99 20.02
CA LYS A 123 -8.91 -8.50 19.48
C LYS A 123 -10.10 -9.12 20.22
N ALA A 124 -10.09 -10.42 20.44
CA ALA A 124 -11.18 -11.13 21.12
C ALA A 124 -11.33 -10.76 22.62
N VAL A 125 -10.22 -10.38 23.28
CA VAL A 125 -10.27 -9.89 24.67
C VAL A 125 -11.04 -8.57 24.78
N PHE A 126 -10.79 -7.63 23.84
CA PHE A 126 -11.40 -6.29 23.87
C PHE A 126 -12.72 -6.20 23.14
N ASP A 127 -13.00 -7.13 22.26
CA ASP A 127 -14.21 -7.14 21.42
C ASP A 127 -14.68 -8.59 21.20
N PRO A 128 -15.17 -9.25 22.25
CA PRO A 128 -15.56 -10.66 22.21
C PRO A 128 -16.72 -10.91 21.24
N ASP A 129 -17.60 -9.93 21.05
CA ASP A 129 -18.75 -10.03 20.16
C ASP A 129 -18.44 -9.59 18.71
N GLY A 130 -17.21 -9.13 18.43
CA GLY A 130 -16.78 -8.74 17.09
C GLY A 130 -17.50 -7.52 16.50
N LEU A 131 -17.97 -6.60 17.35
CA LEU A 131 -18.76 -5.42 16.95
C LEU A 131 -17.90 -4.26 16.44
N LEU A 132 -16.65 -4.17 16.92
CA LEU A 132 -15.77 -3.04 16.61
C LEU A 132 -15.01 -3.28 15.31
N ASN A 133 -15.33 -2.49 14.29
CA ASN A 133 -14.71 -2.58 12.96
C ASN A 133 -14.67 -4.01 12.38
N PRO A 134 -15.81 -4.69 12.24
CA PRO A 134 -15.86 -6.07 11.82
C PRO A 134 -15.22 -6.25 10.44
N GLY A 135 -14.44 -7.33 10.29
CA GLY A 135 -13.79 -7.69 9.03
C GLY A 135 -12.64 -6.79 8.58
N LYS A 136 -12.14 -5.88 9.43
CA LYS A 136 -10.99 -5.04 9.13
C LYS A 136 -9.74 -5.53 9.84
N LEU A 137 -8.55 -5.17 9.33
CA LEU A 137 -7.23 -5.47 9.86
C LEU A 137 -6.84 -6.94 9.74
N LEU A 138 -7.51 -7.82 10.45
CA LEU A 138 -7.13 -9.24 10.55
C LEU A 138 -7.78 -10.07 9.45
N PRO A 139 -6.98 -10.88 8.71
CA PRO A 139 -7.48 -11.78 7.68
C PRO A 139 -8.24 -12.97 8.25
#